data_445cf9441d6de2ababe1d4ad1371de49
#
_entry.id   445cf9441d6de2ababe1d4ad1371de49
#
_cell.length_a   1.000
_cell.length_b   1.000
_cell.length_c   1.000
_cell.angle_alpha   90.00
_cell.angle_beta   90.00
_cell.angle_gamma   90.00
#
_symmetry.space_group_name_H-M   'P 1'
#
loop_
_entity.id
_entity.type
_entity.pdbx_description
1 polymer ?
#
loop_
_entity_poly.entity_id
_entity_poly.type
_entity_poly.pdbx_seq_one_letter_code
_entity_poly.pdbx_strand_id
1 'polypeptide(L)'
;MAEAAVARAGKPCHGIVSAVDPVNHAVKVLVQPDNTESGWLPVATIAAGSIRICRVPDMNEHVMLLAMEGDAEHLSIIGAQFDAVVMPPVSPATGKPAQPGELLIRAGCGLPPALGNQTDNGADSQASWWHITQGAIYSGVGDATETLTANGITWKVGDCAASLTSSGFAVTGGNITTDKTVIGEEDVKTDEHSLNGHVHTNGNNGGNTGGPVG
;
A
#
# COMPACT_ATOMS: atom_id res chain seq x y z
N MET A 1 -25.31 -19.85 42.20
CA MET A 1 -23.86 -19.70 41.90
C MET A 1 -23.57 -19.57 40.42
N ALA A 2 -24.23 -20.33 39.52
CA ALA A 2 -24.02 -20.22 38.05
C ALA A 2 -24.42 -18.85 37.51
N GLU A 3 -25.57 -18.27 37.89
CA GLU A 3 -25.99 -16.93 37.43
C GLU A 3 -25.03 -15.82 37.85
N ALA A 4 -24.44 -15.90 39.04
CA ALA A 4 -23.45 -14.92 39.50
C ALA A 4 -22.10 -15.03 38.78
N ALA A 5 -21.74 -16.22 38.27
CA ALA A 5 -20.55 -16.42 37.41
C ALA A 5 -20.78 -15.88 35.99
N VAL A 6 -21.96 -16.09 35.42
CA VAL A 6 -22.34 -15.54 34.11
C VAL A 6 -22.43 -14.01 34.13
N ALA A 7 -22.92 -13.44 35.24
CA ALA A 7 -23.01 -11.98 35.41
C ALA A 7 -21.64 -11.29 35.57
N ARG A 8 -20.58 -12.03 35.94
CA ARG A 8 -19.20 -11.54 36.03
C ARG A 8 -18.34 -11.85 34.82
N ALA A 9 -18.84 -12.67 33.89
CA ALA A 9 -18.11 -12.96 32.68
C ALA A 9 -17.98 -11.70 31.83
N GLY A 10 -16.76 -11.33 31.52
CA GLY A 10 -16.46 -10.23 30.62
C GLY A 10 -17.05 -10.51 29.23
N LYS A 11 -17.75 -9.54 28.66
CA LYS A 11 -18.34 -9.63 27.35
C LYS A 11 -17.46 -8.89 26.32
N PRO A 12 -17.47 -9.30 25.05
CA PRO A 12 -16.90 -8.48 24.00
C PRO A 12 -17.52 -7.08 24.01
N CYS A 13 -16.71 -6.05 23.86
CA CYS A 13 -17.14 -4.67 23.88
C CYS A 13 -16.32 -3.83 22.90
N HIS A 14 -16.70 -2.56 22.73
CA HIS A 14 -15.97 -1.61 21.92
C HIS A 14 -15.10 -0.72 22.80
N GLY A 15 -14.03 -0.18 22.21
CA GLY A 15 -13.19 0.83 22.83
C GLY A 15 -12.72 1.87 21.82
N ILE A 16 -12.34 3.02 22.35
CA ILE A 16 -11.72 4.11 21.58
C ILE A 16 -10.31 4.30 22.13
N VAL A 17 -9.29 4.23 21.29
CA VAL A 17 -7.89 4.34 21.71
C VAL A 17 -7.62 5.70 22.33
N SER A 18 -7.11 5.71 23.56
CA SER A 18 -6.79 6.91 24.34
C SER A 18 -5.30 7.14 24.56
N ALA A 19 -4.48 6.10 24.45
CA ALA A 19 -3.02 6.19 24.50
C ALA A 19 -2.37 5.05 23.72
N VAL A 20 -1.17 5.30 23.17
CA VAL A 20 -0.44 4.35 22.32
C VAL A 20 0.99 4.20 22.81
N ASP A 21 1.46 2.95 22.98
CA ASP A 21 2.86 2.59 23.23
C ASP A 21 3.37 1.71 22.06
N PRO A 22 4.02 2.31 21.06
CA PRO A 22 4.52 1.56 19.90
C PRO A 22 5.64 0.57 20.25
N VAL A 23 6.40 0.84 21.31
CA VAL A 23 7.55 0.01 21.70
C VAL A 23 7.09 -1.33 22.24
N ASN A 24 6.06 -1.32 23.08
CA ASN A 24 5.50 -2.52 23.69
C ASN A 24 4.30 -3.09 22.90
N HIS A 25 3.92 -2.46 21.79
CA HIS A 25 2.76 -2.83 20.97
C HIS A 25 1.49 -2.92 21.82
N ALA A 26 1.25 -1.88 22.65
CA ALA A 26 0.16 -1.80 23.58
C ALA A 26 -0.57 -0.45 23.47
N VAL A 27 -1.83 -0.44 23.83
CA VAL A 27 -2.64 0.78 23.86
C VAL A 27 -3.50 0.82 25.12
N LYS A 28 -3.96 2.03 25.51
CA LYS A 28 -5.09 2.21 26.41
C LYS A 28 -6.31 2.59 25.60
N VAL A 29 -7.48 2.21 26.11
CA VAL A 29 -8.76 2.48 25.46
C VAL A 29 -9.78 3.02 26.45
N LEU A 30 -10.67 3.86 25.97
CA LEU A 30 -11.92 4.22 26.66
C LEU A 30 -12.94 3.14 26.32
N VAL A 31 -13.20 2.24 27.27
CA VAL A 31 -14.15 1.13 27.13
C VAL A 31 -15.57 1.68 27.09
N GLN A 32 -16.33 1.30 26.09
CA GLN A 32 -17.69 1.78 25.88
C GLN A 32 -18.72 0.88 26.59
N PRO A 33 -19.90 1.41 27.02
CA PRO A 33 -20.38 2.80 26.85
C PRO A 33 -19.90 3.78 27.91
N ASP A 34 -19.28 3.33 29.00
CA ASP A 34 -19.03 4.12 30.20
C ASP A 34 -17.80 5.04 30.07
N ASN A 35 -17.05 5.00 28.97
CA ASN A 35 -15.79 5.72 28.76
C ASN A 35 -14.75 5.48 29.87
N THR A 36 -14.75 4.29 30.47
CA THR A 36 -13.76 3.93 31.48
C THR A 36 -12.42 3.63 30.82
N GLU A 37 -11.34 4.33 31.22
CA GLU A 37 -10.02 4.07 30.69
C GLU A 37 -9.46 2.75 31.21
N SER A 38 -8.99 1.92 30.28
CA SER A 38 -8.32 0.66 30.61
C SER A 38 -6.88 0.87 31.09
N GLY A 39 -6.25 -0.18 31.63
CA GLY A 39 -4.79 -0.30 31.64
C GLY A 39 -4.20 -0.44 30.22
N TRP A 40 -2.89 -0.69 30.12
CA TRP A 40 -2.26 -1.05 28.87
C TRP A 40 -2.71 -2.43 28.40
N LEU A 41 -3.30 -2.49 27.21
CA LEU A 41 -3.85 -3.69 26.61
C LEU A 41 -2.99 -4.17 25.45
N PRO A 42 -2.77 -5.48 25.29
CA PRO A 42 -2.10 -6.03 24.10
C PRO A 42 -3.01 -5.92 22.88
N VAL A 43 -2.37 -5.76 21.72
CA VAL A 43 -3.06 -5.72 20.44
C VAL A 43 -2.77 -7.02 19.68
N ALA A 44 -3.81 -7.76 19.34
CA ALA A 44 -3.67 -8.94 18.50
C ALA A 44 -3.18 -8.55 17.09
N THR A 45 -2.40 -9.44 16.48
CA THR A 45 -1.90 -9.29 15.13
C THR A 45 -2.17 -10.56 14.31
N ILE A 46 -2.13 -10.43 12.99
CA ILE A 46 -2.34 -11.57 12.07
C ILE A 46 -1.21 -12.60 12.18
N ALA A 47 0.04 -12.14 12.41
CA ALA A 47 1.19 -13.03 12.50
C ALA A 47 2.26 -12.44 13.45
N ALA A 48 2.73 -13.27 14.40
CA ALA A 48 3.72 -12.90 15.41
C ALA A 48 4.84 -13.96 15.58
N GLY A 49 5.01 -14.86 14.60
CA GLY A 49 6.05 -15.89 14.57
C GLY A 49 7.32 -15.42 13.85
N SER A 50 7.86 -16.27 12.97
CA SER A 50 8.97 -15.92 12.08
C SER A 50 8.55 -14.84 11.05
N ILE A 51 7.31 -14.87 10.59
CA ILE A 51 6.67 -13.74 9.92
C ILE A 51 5.96 -12.92 10.98
N ARG A 52 6.11 -11.61 10.92
CA ARG A 52 5.46 -10.66 11.83
C ARG A 52 4.80 -9.54 11.02
N ILE A 53 3.52 -9.28 11.30
CA ILE A 53 2.79 -8.16 10.72
C ILE A 53 2.50 -7.21 11.88
N CYS A 54 3.11 -6.03 11.85
CA CYS A 54 3.02 -5.03 12.90
C CYS A 54 2.21 -3.83 12.40
N ARG A 55 1.13 -3.55 13.08
CA ARG A 55 0.34 -2.35 12.92
C ARG A 55 -0.05 -1.87 14.32
N VAL A 56 0.39 -0.68 14.69
CA VAL A 56 0.03 -0.04 15.95
C VAL A 56 -1.27 0.75 15.72
N PRO A 57 -2.31 0.60 16.57
CA PRO A 57 -3.51 1.42 16.47
C PRO A 57 -3.20 2.92 16.68
N ASP A 58 -3.95 3.77 16.02
CA ASP A 58 -3.87 5.22 16.19
C ASP A 58 -4.75 5.73 17.34
N MET A 59 -4.46 6.93 17.82
CA MET A 59 -5.34 7.65 18.73
C MET A 59 -6.74 7.78 18.12
N ASN A 60 -7.76 7.66 18.95
CA ASN A 60 -9.18 7.70 18.58
C ASN A 60 -9.66 6.57 17.65
N GLU A 61 -8.84 5.59 17.39
CA GLU A 61 -9.26 4.44 16.58
C GLU A 61 -10.30 3.61 17.33
N HIS A 62 -11.35 3.19 16.60
CA HIS A 62 -12.38 2.33 17.13
C HIS A 62 -11.95 0.88 17.06
N VAL A 63 -11.93 0.20 18.20
CA VAL A 63 -11.42 -1.15 18.34
C VAL A 63 -12.41 -2.08 19.02
N MET A 64 -12.30 -3.37 18.70
CA MET A 64 -13.05 -4.43 19.35
C MET A 64 -12.20 -5.07 20.45
N LEU A 65 -12.80 -5.25 21.62
CA LEU A 65 -12.18 -5.80 22.82
C LEU A 65 -12.77 -7.17 23.12
N LEU A 66 -11.90 -8.11 23.47
CA LEU A 66 -12.27 -9.43 23.94
C LEU A 66 -11.74 -9.64 25.35
N ALA A 67 -12.62 -10.06 26.27
CA ALA A 67 -12.25 -10.49 27.61
C ALA A 67 -11.56 -11.87 27.54
N MET A 68 -10.32 -11.93 27.98
CA MET A 68 -9.56 -13.17 28.02
C MET A 68 -10.07 -14.03 29.16
N GLU A 69 -10.37 -15.31 28.88
CA GLU A 69 -10.94 -16.25 29.85
C GLU A 69 -12.23 -15.77 30.55
N GLY A 70 -12.93 -14.78 29.96
CA GLY A 70 -14.13 -14.19 30.57
C GLY A 70 -13.83 -13.17 31.67
N ASP A 71 -12.58 -12.78 31.87
CA ASP A 71 -12.18 -11.77 32.84
C ASP A 71 -12.26 -10.36 32.28
N ALA A 72 -13.13 -9.52 32.82
CA ALA A 72 -13.32 -8.15 32.36
C ALA A 72 -12.11 -7.23 32.64
N GLU A 73 -11.20 -7.63 33.53
CA GLU A 73 -9.96 -6.89 33.82
C GLU A 73 -8.82 -7.26 32.85
N HIS A 74 -8.95 -8.40 32.15
CA HIS A 74 -7.98 -8.89 31.18
C HIS A 74 -8.54 -8.81 29.74
N LEU A 75 -8.51 -7.61 29.17
CA LEU A 75 -8.96 -7.37 27.79
C LEU A 75 -7.79 -7.45 26.79
N SER A 76 -8.10 -7.86 25.57
CA SER A 76 -7.19 -7.79 24.42
C SER A 76 -7.90 -7.14 23.24
N ILE A 77 -7.18 -6.32 22.46
CA ILE A 77 -7.71 -5.78 21.22
C ILE A 77 -7.59 -6.83 20.14
N ILE A 78 -8.70 -7.20 19.52
CA ILE A 78 -8.78 -8.25 18.50
C ILE A 78 -8.94 -7.68 17.08
N GLY A 79 -9.20 -6.39 16.92
CA GLY A 79 -9.30 -5.73 15.62
C GLY A 79 -9.76 -4.29 15.71
N ALA A 80 -9.61 -3.59 14.59
CA ALA A 80 -10.19 -2.29 14.34
C ALA A 80 -11.52 -2.43 13.60
N GLN A 81 -12.31 -1.37 13.60
CA GLN A 81 -13.62 -1.37 12.95
C GLN A 81 -13.79 -0.10 12.14
N PHE A 82 -14.24 -0.26 10.88
CA PHE A 82 -14.84 0.85 10.13
C PHE A 82 -16.28 1.03 10.56
N ASP A 83 -16.72 2.27 10.66
CA ASP A 83 -18.09 2.63 11.04
C ASP A 83 -18.49 3.98 10.42
N ALA A 84 -19.53 4.62 10.97
CA ALA A 84 -20.00 5.91 10.48
C ALA A 84 -19.03 7.08 10.76
N VAL A 85 -18.07 6.90 11.67
CA VAL A 85 -17.05 7.90 12.03
C VAL A 85 -15.76 7.65 11.25
N VAL A 86 -15.31 6.40 11.21
CA VAL A 86 -14.08 5.99 10.54
C VAL A 86 -14.43 5.24 9.26
N MET A 87 -14.34 5.91 8.13
CA MET A 87 -14.69 5.35 6.83
C MET A 87 -13.55 4.53 6.21
N PRO A 88 -13.84 3.49 5.40
CA PRO A 88 -12.82 2.77 4.66
C PRO A 88 -12.11 3.68 3.64
N PRO A 89 -10.80 3.51 3.43
CA PRO A 89 -10.04 4.35 2.51
C PRO A 89 -10.43 4.11 1.05
N VAL A 90 -10.23 5.14 0.22
CA VAL A 90 -10.41 5.08 -1.24
C VAL A 90 -9.08 4.75 -1.91
N SER A 91 -9.06 3.83 -2.85
CA SER A 91 -7.88 3.49 -3.65
C SER A 91 -7.53 4.59 -4.64
N PRO A 92 -6.27 5.05 -4.73
CA PRO A 92 -5.85 5.98 -5.78
C PRO A 92 -5.96 5.40 -7.20
N ALA A 93 -5.85 4.07 -7.34
CA ALA A 93 -5.93 3.42 -8.65
C ALA A 93 -7.35 3.33 -9.21
N THR A 94 -8.35 3.12 -8.33
CA THR A 94 -9.73 2.86 -8.77
C THR A 94 -10.70 3.98 -8.44
N GLY A 95 -10.33 4.90 -7.54
CA GLY A 95 -11.23 5.94 -7.03
C GLY A 95 -12.34 5.41 -6.12
N LYS A 96 -12.22 4.18 -5.63
CA LYS A 96 -13.26 3.51 -4.81
C LYS A 96 -12.61 2.80 -3.60
N PRO A 97 -13.36 2.56 -2.52
CA PRO A 97 -12.97 1.61 -1.49
C PRO A 97 -12.81 0.20 -2.09
N ALA A 98 -12.04 -0.65 -1.40
CA ALA A 98 -11.90 -2.04 -1.79
C ALA A 98 -13.29 -2.72 -1.89
N GLN A 99 -13.50 -3.47 -2.96
CA GLN A 99 -14.73 -4.22 -3.21
C GLN A 99 -14.58 -5.65 -2.69
N PRO A 100 -15.67 -6.42 -2.59
CA PRO A 100 -15.59 -7.84 -2.22
C PRO A 100 -14.57 -8.60 -3.09
N GLY A 101 -13.64 -9.30 -2.44
CA GLY A 101 -12.54 -10.00 -3.10
C GLY A 101 -11.29 -9.16 -3.36
N GLU A 102 -11.25 -7.91 -2.91
CA GLU A 102 -10.11 -7.02 -3.03
C GLU A 102 -9.45 -6.76 -1.66
N LEU A 103 -8.18 -6.36 -1.68
CA LEU A 103 -7.44 -5.91 -0.50
C LEU A 103 -6.79 -4.57 -0.78
N LEU A 104 -7.13 -3.56 0.01
CA LEU A 104 -6.51 -2.25 -0.03
C LEU A 104 -5.79 -1.96 1.30
N ILE A 105 -4.50 -1.67 1.22
CA ILE A 105 -3.70 -1.13 2.33
C ILE A 105 -3.32 0.29 1.94
N ARG A 106 -3.66 1.28 2.75
CA ARG A 106 -3.36 2.68 2.50
C ARG A 106 -2.89 3.37 3.78
N ALA A 107 -1.73 4.00 3.72
CA ALA A 107 -1.20 4.84 4.78
C ALA A 107 -1.71 6.29 4.65
N GLY A 108 -1.43 7.12 5.64
CA GLY A 108 -1.68 8.55 5.59
C GLY A 108 -3.15 8.97 5.57
N CYS A 109 -4.05 8.10 6.04
CA CYS A 109 -5.50 8.42 6.09
C CYS A 109 -5.89 9.44 7.19
N GLY A 110 -4.90 9.93 7.96
CA GLY A 110 -5.15 10.80 9.10
C GLY A 110 -5.65 10.05 10.34
N LEU A 111 -5.63 10.74 11.46
CA LEU A 111 -6.15 10.19 12.71
C LEU A 111 -7.69 10.21 12.70
N PRO A 112 -8.35 9.18 13.25
CA PRO A 112 -9.77 9.23 13.51
C PRO A 112 -10.13 10.43 14.39
N PRO A 113 -11.26 11.12 14.13
CA PRO A 113 -11.65 12.30 14.87
C PRO A 113 -12.09 11.95 16.30
N ALA A 114 -11.69 12.76 17.29
CA ALA A 114 -12.00 12.54 18.69
C ALA A 114 -13.49 12.69 19.06
N LEU A 115 -14.30 13.36 18.24
CA LEU A 115 -15.67 13.80 18.59
C LEU A 115 -16.71 13.50 17.51
N GLY A 116 -16.67 12.31 16.91
CA GLY A 116 -17.79 11.83 16.09
C GLY A 116 -17.96 12.53 14.73
N ASN A 117 -17.04 13.37 14.31
CA ASN A 117 -16.99 13.83 12.93
C ASN A 117 -16.49 12.69 12.04
N GLN A 118 -17.14 12.50 10.90
CA GLN A 118 -16.74 11.50 9.93
C GLN A 118 -15.38 11.85 9.31
N THR A 119 -14.54 10.84 9.08
CA THR A 119 -13.33 11.02 8.25
C THR A 119 -13.73 11.26 6.81
N ASP A 120 -12.90 11.99 6.06
CA ASP A 120 -13.15 12.32 4.66
C ASP A 120 -12.79 11.19 3.67
N ASN A 121 -12.47 10.00 4.14
CA ASN A 121 -11.94 8.84 3.37
C ASN A 121 -10.64 9.15 2.62
N GLY A 122 -10.18 10.38 2.66
CA GLY A 122 -8.97 10.84 2.01
C GLY A 122 -7.74 10.29 2.69
N ALA A 123 -6.64 10.41 2.00
CA ALA A 123 -5.32 10.22 2.57
C ALA A 123 -4.38 11.25 1.93
N ASP A 124 -3.26 11.51 2.59
CA ASP A 124 -2.21 12.33 2.01
C ASP A 124 -1.87 11.81 0.60
N SER A 125 -1.80 12.72 -0.37
CA SER A 125 -1.51 12.39 -1.77
C SER A 125 -0.13 11.77 -1.96
N GLN A 126 0.80 12.00 -1.02
CA GLN A 126 2.13 11.42 -1.02
C GLN A 126 2.23 10.11 -0.22
N ALA A 127 1.13 9.66 0.40
CA ALA A 127 1.12 8.45 1.20
C ALA A 127 1.20 7.18 0.34
N SER A 128 1.81 6.15 0.92
CA SER A 128 1.94 4.85 0.27
C SER A 128 0.63 4.05 0.30
N TRP A 129 0.45 3.22 -0.72
CA TRP A 129 -0.71 2.34 -0.83
C TRP A 129 -0.40 1.08 -1.64
N TRP A 130 -1.19 0.03 -1.40
CA TRP A 130 -1.14 -1.23 -2.15
C TRP A 130 -2.56 -1.77 -2.31
N HIS A 131 -2.96 -2.07 -3.53
CA HIS A 131 -4.30 -2.53 -3.85
C HIS A 131 -4.25 -3.77 -4.74
N ILE A 132 -4.73 -4.89 -4.22
CA ILE A 132 -4.93 -6.14 -4.95
C ILE A 132 -6.39 -6.19 -5.37
N THR A 133 -6.63 -6.32 -6.67
CA THR A 133 -7.95 -6.53 -7.26
C THR A 133 -8.01 -7.86 -7.99
N GLN A 134 -9.16 -8.21 -8.52
CA GLN A 134 -9.32 -9.46 -9.29
C GLN A 134 -8.42 -9.50 -10.56
N GLY A 135 -8.12 -8.37 -11.17
CA GLY A 135 -7.42 -8.30 -12.46
C GLY A 135 -6.07 -7.58 -12.43
N ALA A 136 -5.69 -6.98 -11.30
CA ALA A 136 -4.46 -6.22 -11.21
C ALA A 136 -3.94 -6.10 -9.77
N ILE A 137 -2.65 -5.85 -9.66
CA ILE A 137 -2.00 -5.35 -8.45
C ILE A 137 -1.50 -3.95 -8.75
N TYR A 138 -1.86 -3.01 -7.89
CA TYR A 138 -1.43 -1.63 -7.94
C TYR A 138 -0.65 -1.28 -6.68
N SER A 139 0.39 -0.49 -6.82
CA SER A 139 1.10 0.12 -5.69
C SER A 139 1.59 1.52 -6.05
N GLY A 140 1.81 2.35 -5.03
CA GLY A 140 2.33 3.68 -5.28
C GLY A 140 2.67 4.47 -4.04
N VAL A 141 3.44 5.54 -4.27
CA VAL A 141 3.79 6.58 -3.30
C VAL A 141 3.83 7.90 -4.07
N GLY A 142 2.92 8.82 -3.78
CA GLY A 142 2.77 10.05 -4.57
C GLY A 142 2.56 9.74 -6.05
N ASP A 143 3.36 10.37 -6.92
CA ASP A 143 3.31 10.19 -8.38
C ASP A 143 4.05 8.94 -8.89
N ALA A 144 4.76 8.24 -8.00
CA ALA A 144 5.43 6.98 -8.33
C ALA A 144 4.45 5.82 -8.17
N THR A 145 4.16 5.10 -9.25
CA THR A 145 3.20 4.00 -9.27
C THR A 145 3.71 2.77 -10.00
N GLU A 146 3.25 1.61 -9.58
CA GLU A 146 3.40 0.34 -10.25
C GLU A 146 2.04 -0.28 -10.53
N THR A 147 1.90 -0.86 -11.71
CA THR A 147 0.71 -1.62 -12.10
C THR A 147 1.14 -2.94 -12.70
N LEU A 148 0.67 -4.05 -12.11
CA LEU A 148 0.85 -5.40 -12.64
C LEU A 148 -0.52 -5.94 -13.08
N THR A 149 -0.60 -6.39 -14.33
CA THR A 149 -1.78 -7.01 -14.91
C THR A 149 -1.40 -8.29 -15.66
N ALA A 150 -2.39 -9.04 -16.14
CA ALA A 150 -2.12 -10.19 -17.02
C ALA A 150 -1.41 -9.81 -18.34
N ASN A 151 -1.45 -8.54 -18.74
CA ASN A 151 -0.87 -8.06 -20.00
C ASN A 151 0.55 -7.48 -19.84
N GLY A 152 1.01 -7.26 -18.61
CA GLY A 152 2.35 -6.73 -18.36
C GLY A 152 2.46 -5.91 -17.08
N ILE A 153 3.62 -5.30 -16.93
CA ILE A 153 3.98 -4.44 -15.81
C ILE A 153 4.26 -3.04 -16.31
N THR A 154 3.82 -2.02 -15.58
CA THR A 154 4.13 -0.62 -15.85
C THR A 154 4.61 0.05 -14.57
N TRP A 155 5.76 0.74 -14.64
CA TRP A 155 6.25 1.67 -13.62
C TRP A 155 6.12 3.09 -14.15
N LYS A 156 5.65 4.00 -13.33
CA LYS A 156 5.47 5.41 -13.72
C LYS A 156 5.97 6.33 -12.60
N VAL A 157 6.66 7.41 -12.97
CA VAL A 157 7.05 8.50 -12.08
C VAL A 157 6.88 9.82 -12.84
N GLY A 158 5.88 10.60 -12.46
CA GLY A 158 5.49 11.78 -13.21
C GLY A 158 5.16 11.44 -14.67
N ASP A 159 5.85 12.05 -15.63
CA ASP A 159 5.64 11.82 -17.07
C ASP A 159 6.47 10.66 -17.63
N CYS A 160 7.47 10.16 -16.88
CA CYS A 160 8.28 9.02 -17.28
C CYS A 160 7.58 7.71 -16.93
N ALA A 161 7.49 6.81 -17.92
CA ALA A 161 6.97 5.46 -17.72
C ALA A 161 7.86 4.41 -18.37
N ALA A 162 8.00 3.26 -17.71
CA ALA A 162 8.61 2.06 -18.26
C ALA A 162 7.60 0.92 -18.23
N SER A 163 7.50 0.14 -19.28
CA SER A 163 6.57 -0.99 -19.36
C SER A 163 7.24 -2.22 -19.95
N LEU A 164 6.85 -3.38 -19.44
CA LEU A 164 7.21 -4.69 -19.95
C LEU A 164 5.92 -5.42 -20.35
N THR A 165 5.81 -5.78 -21.60
CA THR A 165 4.68 -6.51 -22.17
C THR A 165 5.18 -7.67 -23.03
N SER A 166 4.27 -8.45 -23.64
CA SER A 166 4.65 -9.48 -24.62
C SER A 166 5.35 -8.93 -25.86
N SER A 167 5.25 -7.61 -26.12
CA SER A 167 5.91 -6.93 -27.25
C SER A 167 7.32 -6.43 -26.91
N GLY A 168 7.74 -6.50 -25.62
CA GLY A 168 9.05 -6.06 -25.18
C GLY A 168 9.01 -5.02 -24.07
N PHE A 169 10.17 -4.40 -23.83
CA PHE A 169 10.36 -3.33 -22.86
C PHE A 169 10.35 -1.97 -23.55
N ALA A 170 9.56 -1.04 -23.05
CA ALA A 170 9.47 0.31 -23.57
C ALA A 170 9.65 1.36 -22.46
N VAL A 171 10.32 2.46 -22.78
CA VAL A 171 10.40 3.66 -21.92
C VAL A 171 9.85 4.85 -22.69
N THR A 172 8.97 5.61 -22.06
CA THR A 172 8.36 6.81 -22.60
C THR A 172 8.52 7.99 -21.64
N GLY A 173 8.62 9.21 -22.17
CA GLY A 173 8.77 10.42 -21.36
C GLY A 173 10.11 10.59 -20.65
N GLY A 174 11.09 9.72 -20.94
CA GLY A 174 12.43 9.76 -20.34
C GLY A 174 13.48 9.09 -21.20
N ASN A 175 14.75 9.19 -20.79
CA ASN A 175 15.88 8.57 -21.45
C ASN A 175 16.25 7.23 -20.78
N ILE A 176 16.83 6.32 -21.56
CA ILE A 176 17.53 5.14 -21.04
C ILE A 176 19.01 5.48 -20.95
N THR A 177 19.59 5.43 -19.76
CA THR A 177 21.03 5.63 -19.54
C THR A 177 21.64 4.36 -18.96
N THR A 178 22.88 4.05 -19.36
CA THR A 178 23.63 2.90 -18.84
C THR A 178 25.06 3.32 -18.55
N ASP A 179 25.67 2.78 -17.49
CA ASP A 179 27.08 2.95 -17.15
C ASP A 179 27.98 1.90 -17.82
N LYS A 180 27.40 0.99 -18.58
CA LYS A 180 28.07 -0.10 -19.30
C LYS A 180 27.64 -0.09 -20.77
N THR A 181 27.87 -1.19 -21.43
CA THR A 181 27.55 -1.39 -22.86
C THR A 181 26.08 -1.75 -23.04
N VAL A 182 25.47 -1.23 -24.11
CA VAL A 182 24.21 -1.74 -24.66
C VAL A 182 24.56 -2.70 -25.79
N ILE A 183 24.11 -3.96 -25.70
CA ILE A 183 24.33 -5.00 -26.69
C ILE A 183 23.00 -5.31 -27.35
N GLY A 184 22.88 -5.06 -28.66
CA GLY A 184 21.79 -5.57 -29.46
C GLY A 184 22.30 -6.78 -30.25
N GLU A 185 21.64 -7.92 -30.17
CA GLU A 185 22.07 -9.14 -30.93
C GLU A 185 21.87 -8.99 -32.43
N GLU A 186 20.80 -8.30 -32.85
CA GLU A 186 20.52 -8.04 -34.25
C GLU A 186 20.93 -6.62 -34.65
N ASP A 187 20.36 -5.59 -34.03
CA ASP A 187 20.62 -4.20 -34.34
C ASP A 187 20.18 -3.26 -33.18
N VAL A 188 20.79 -2.08 -33.14
CA VAL A 188 20.32 -0.92 -32.36
C VAL A 188 19.96 0.16 -33.36
N LYS A 189 18.71 0.58 -33.41
CA LYS A 189 18.22 1.51 -34.46
C LYS A 189 17.28 2.57 -33.93
N THR A 190 17.21 3.69 -34.63
CA THR A 190 16.08 4.62 -34.64
C THR A 190 15.13 4.26 -35.80
N ASP A 191 14.01 4.98 -35.94
CA ASP A 191 13.10 4.78 -37.06
C ASP A 191 13.80 4.96 -38.42
N GLU A 192 14.84 5.81 -38.49
CA GLU A 192 15.53 6.20 -39.75
C GLU A 192 16.93 5.58 -39.88
N HIS A 193 17.61 5.24 -38.78
CA HIS A 193 19.01 4.83 -38.81
C HIS A 193 19.27 3.58 -37.98
N SER A 194 20.01 2.63 -38.57
CA SER A 194 20.55 1.44 -37.96
C SER A 194 22.02 1.66 -37.60
N LEU A 195 22.47 1.27 -36.41
CA LEU A 195 23.88 1.33 -36.06
C LEU A 195 24.68 0.31 -36.81
N ASN A 196 24.07 -0.83 -37.13
CA ASN A 196 24.74 -1.91 -37.87
C ASN A 196 24.82 -1.64 -39.37
N GLY A 197 23.85 -0.92 -39.96
CA GLY A 197 23.73 -0.75 -41.40
C GLY A 197 23.88 0.70 -41.90
N HIS A 198 24.11 1.70 -41.04
CA HIS A 198 24.19 3.09 -41.50
C HIS A 198 25.47 3.37 -42.29
N VAL A 199 25.37 4.27 -43.23
CA VAL A 199 26.48 4.77 -44.04
C VAL A 199 26.53 6.30 -43.96
N HIS A 200 27.70 6.87 -44.17
CA HIS A 200 27.87 8.32 -44.20
C HIS A 200 28.03 8.79 -45.65
N THR A 201 27.42 9.92 -45.98
CA THR A 201 27.71 10.58 -47.28
C THR A 201 29.10 11.16 -47.25
N ASN A 202 29.88 10.87 -48.28
CA ASN A 202 31.18 11.49 -48.45
C ASN A 202 30.97 12.93 -48.97
N GLY A 203 31.31 13.94 -48.15
CA GLY A 203 31.08 15.36 -48.41
C GLY A 203 31.77 15.94 -49.64
N ASN A 204 32.46 15.15 -50.45
CA ASN A 204 33.24 15.59 -51.61
C ASN A 204 32.84 14.88 -52.95
N ASN A 205 31.55 14.76 -53.22
CA ASN A 205 30.99 14.07 -54.40
C ASN A 205 31.42 12.58 -54.58
N GLY A 206 31.95 11.96 -53.57
CA GLY A 206 32.25 10.53 -53.58
C GLY A 206 31.03 9.68 -53.20
N GLY A 207 31.14 8.36 -53.43
CA GLY A 207 30.13 7.40 -52.94
C GLY A 207 30.02 7.38 -51.43
N ASN A 208 28.94 6.83 -50.90
CA ASN A 208 28.75 6.64 -49.47
C ASN A 208 29.91 5.81 -48.90
N THR A 209 30.26 6.06 -47.64
CA THR A 209 31.19 5.21 -46.90
C THR A 209 30.60 3.80 -46.74
N GLY A 210 31.44 2.80 -46.56
CA GLY A 210 30.98 1.49 -46.13
C GLY A 210 30.31 1.55 -44.75
N GLY A 211 29.60 0.50 -44.41
CA GLY A 211 29.04 0.33 -43.07
C GLY A 211 30.12 0.33 -41.97
N PRO A 212 29.75 0.42 -40.71
CA PRO A 212 30.67 0.31 -39.57
C PRO A 212 31.42 -1.02 -39.63
N VAL A 213 32.74 -0.98 -39.45
CA VAL A 213 33.57 -2.19 -39.35
C VAL A 213 33.78 -2.48 -37.87
N GLY A 214 33.54 -3.74 -37.43
CA GLY A 214 33.75 -4.20 -36.08
C GLY A 214 35.20 -4.54 -35.79
#